data_45a4580b441be11b988467da72dd3e34
#
_entry.id   45a4580b441be11b988467da72dd3e34
#
_cell.length_a   1.000
_cell.length_b   1.000
_cell.length_c   1.000
_cell.angle_alpha   90.00
_cell.angle_beta   90.00
_cell.angle_gamma   90.00
#
_symmetry.space_group_name_H-M   'P 1'
#
loop_
_entity.id
_entity.type
_entity.pdbx_description
1 polymer ?
#
loop_
_entity_poly.entity_id
_entity_poly.type
_entity_poly.pdbx_seq_one_letter_code
_entity_poly.pdbx_strand_id
1 'polypeptide(L)'
;MLRRVMAACFNVSMDTLKSAAPHPSDEVRDTYASALGDRIRKCRGTLTREDFARRLELHVNTIGKFERGLTVPDAFVLLRMAEVGGCQVQWLLTGEEPTPSVPKNIRAVEVGSYVFVPHFDVQLSAGHGVFADVETVLAMRPFDAKFIRQELGISHDDLALVSVVGNSMEPYLRSRDTTLLDRRANDVGAEGIHAIRLDGALMLKFVQRLPGKVLRVSSANQDYAPFEVTGTEETERDFAVLGRVRWGGVTFN
;
A
#
# COMPACT_ATOMS: atom_id res chain seq x y z
N MET A 1 5.46 -23.87 -51.47
CA MET A 1 6.53 -23.42 -50.60
C MET A 1 5.98 -23.09 -49.19
N LEU A 2 5.02 -23.87 -48.69
CA LEU A 2 4.30 -23.59 -47.42
C LEU A 2 4.13 -24.85 -46.53
N ARG A 3 5.04 -25.82 -46.64
CA ARG A 3 5.00 -27.08 -45.89
C ARG A 3 6.28 -27.37 -45.06
N ARG A 4 7.15 -26.40 -44.84
CA ARG A 4 8.45 -26.59 -44.13
C ARG A 4 8.66 -25.74 -42.88
N VAL A 5 7.65 -25.02 -42.38
CA VAL A 5 7.76 -24.17 -41.19
C VAL A 5 7.00 -24.72 -39.97
N MET A 6 6.26 -25.82 -40.11
CA MET A 6 5.47 -26.36 -38.98
C MET A 6 6.07 -27.60 -38.27
N ALA A 7 7.36 -27.89 -38.47
CA ALA A 7 8.01 -29.07 -37.86
C ALA A 7 9.06 -28.76 -36.80
N ALA A 8 9.17 -27.52 -36.28
CA ALA A 8 10.22 -27.13 -35.32
C ALA A 8 9.70 -26.80 -33.92
N CYS A 9 8.43 -26.96 -33.59
CA CYS A 9 7.88 -26.59 -32.29
C CYS A 9 7.40 -27.75 -31.38
N PHE A 10 7.67 -28.98 -31.73
CA PHE A 10 7.27 -30.13 -30.89
C PHE A 10 8.38 -31.19 -30.81
N ASN A 11 9.51 -30.79 -30.16
CA ASN A 11 10.45 -31.76 -29.61
C ASN A 11 10.97 -31.25 -28.28
N VAL A 12 10.03 -31.03 -27.34
CA VAL A 12 10.39 -31.00 -25.90
C VAL A 12 10.41 -32.47 -25.49
N SER A 13 11.62 -32.98 -25.28
CA SER A 13 11.84 -34.34 -24.79
C SER A 13 11.05 -34.56 -23.51
N MET A 14 10.31 -35.65 -23.43
CA MET A 14 9.52 -36.08 -22.27
C MET A 14 10.39 -36.27 -21.00
N ASP A 15 11.71 -36.23 -21.12
CA ASP A 15 12.64 -36.36 -20.01
C ASP A 15 12.86 -35.05 -19.22
N THR A 16 12.47 -33.89 -19.80
CA THR A 16 12.60 -32.59 -19.10
C THR A 16 11.42 -32.30 -18.16
N LEU A 17 10.34 -33.07 -18.24
CA LEU A 17 9.17 -32.96 -17.36
C LEU A 17 9.29 -33.76 -16.04
N LYS A 18 10.40 -34.48 -15.83
CA LYS A 18 10.63 -35.27 -14.62
C LYS A 18 11.40 -34.54 -13.52
N SER A 19 11.73 -33.26 -13.69
CA SER A 19 12.15 -32.40 -12.59
C SER A 19 10.93 -31.69 -11.98
N ALA A 20 9.93 -32.47 -11.59
CA ALA A 20 8.93 -31.97 -10.64
C ALA A 20 9.68 -31.61 -9.36
N ALA A 21 9.47 -30.41 -8.84
CA ALA A 21 9.95 -30.03 -7.51
C ALA A 21 9.60 -31.16 -6.55
N PRO A 22 10.52 -31.57 -5.66
CA PRO A 22 10.28 -32.69 -4.75
C PRO A 22 8.97 -32.42 -3.99
N HIS A 23 8.07 -33.41 -3.98
CA HIS A 23 6.88 -33.35 -3.13
C HIS A 23 7.32 -33.05 -1.70
N PRO A 24 6.65 -32.13 -0.98
CA PRO A 24 6.94 -31.87 0.41
C PRO A 24 6.94 -33.20 1.17
N SER A 25 7.96 -33.45 1.99
CA SER A 25 8.00 -34.61 2.86
C SER A 25 6.77 -34.64 3.77
N ASP A 26 6.34 -35.82 4.21
CA ASP A 26 5.17 -35.93 5.12
C ASP A 26 5.36 -35.08 6.38
N GLU A 27 6.57 -34.95 6.88
CA GLU A 27 6.92 -34.05 7.98
C GLU A 27 6.63 -32.58 7.73
N VAL A 28 6.87 -32.08 6.51
CA VAL A 28 6.54 -30.69 6.10
C VAL A 28 5.03 -30.50 6.04
N ARG A 29 4.30 -31.51 5.54
CA ARG A 29 2.83 -31.47 5.46
C ARG A 29 2.19 -31.48 6.85
N ASP A 30 2.69 -32.28 7.76
CA ASP A 30 2.18 -32.38 9.14
C ASP A 30 2.46 -31.09 9.92
N THR A 31 3.65 -30.52 9.76
CA THR A 31 4.01 -29.22 10.35
C THR A 31 3.10 -28.10 9.84
N TYR A 32 2.86 -28.06 8.52
CA TYR A 32 1.95 -27.08 7.91
C TYR A 32 0.51 -27.27 8.40
N ALA A 33 0.00 -28.51 8.43
CA ALA A 33 -1.37 -28.80 8.86
C ALA A 33 -1.61 -28.40 10.33
N SER A 34 -0.63 -28.64 11.20
CA SER A 34 -0.68 -28.20 12.60
C SER A 34 -0.73 -26.68 12.72
N ALA A 35 0.18 -25.98 12.03
CA ALA A 35 0.23 -24.51 12.02
C ALA A 35 -1.05 -23.89 11.44
N LEU A 36 -1.61 -24.47 10.37
CA LEU A 36 -2.89 -24.06 9.82
C LEU A 36 -4.04 -24.25 10.82
N GLY A 37 -4.04 -25.37 11.54
CA GLY A 37 -5.05 -25.67 12.57
C GLY A 37 -5.07 -24.62 13.69
N ASP A 38 -3.92 -24.17 14.14
CA ASP A 38 -3.81 -23.10 15.13
C ASP A 38 -4.33 -21.76 14.59
N ARG A 39 -4.09 -21.46 13.31
CA ARG A 39 -4.62 -20.26 12.66
C ARG A 39 -6.14 -20.32 12.49
N ILE A 40 -6.71 -21.47 12.14
CA ILE A 40 -8.16 -21.70 12.09
C ILE A 40 -8.78 -21.45 13.46
N ARG A 41 -8.16 -21.92 14.55
CA ARG A 41 -8.62 -21.65 15.91
C ARG A 41 -8.61 -20.16 16.24
N LYS A 42 -7.56 -19.44 15.87
CA LYS A 42 -7.47 -17.98 16.03
C LYS A 42 -8.51 -17.25 15.19
N CYS A 43 -8.72 -17.66 13.94
CA CYS A 43 -9.72 -17.07 13.03
C CYS A 43 -11.16 -17.25 13.57
N ARG A 44 -11.47 -18.40 14.17
CA ARG A 44 -12.75 -18.61 14.83
C ARG A 44 -13.00 -17.62 15.99
N GLY A 45 -11.95 -17.14 16.62
CA GLY A 45 -12.02 -16.14 17.70
C GLY A 45 -12.85 -16.61 18.89
N THR A 46 -13.84 -15.81 19.27
CA THR A 46 -14.73 -16.06 20.43
C THR A 46 -15.91 -16.98 20.11
N LEU A 47 -16.12 -17.35 18.84
CA LEU A 47 -17.21 -18.27 18.46
C LEU A 47 -16.96 -19.66 19.05
N THR A 48 -18.02 -20.36 19.48
CA THR A 48 -17.92 -21.79 19.82
C THR A 48 -17.65 -22.61 18.55
N ARG A 49 -17.13 -23.83 18.71
CA ARG A 49 -16.95 -24.72 17.54
C ARG A 49 -18.28 -25.04 16.87
N GLU A 50 -19.33 -25.20 17.65
CA GLU A 50 -20.69 -25.48 17.20
C GLU A 50 -21.25 -24.32 16.36
N ASP A 51 -21.09 -23.09 16.81
CA ASP A 51 -21.57 -21.91 16.09
C ASP A 51 -20.76 -21.66 14.82
N PHE A 52 -19.45 -21.86 14.88
CA PHE A 52 -18.58 -21.73 13.71
C PHE A 52 -18.90 -22.80 12.66
N ALA A 53 -19.07 -24.06 13.09
CA ALA A 53 -19.47 -25.16 12.22
C ALA A 53 -20.84 -24.93 11.56
N ARG A 54 -21.83 -24.43 12.33
CA ARG A 54 -23.17 -24.10 11.83
C ARG A 54 -23.12 -23.04 10.73
N ARG A 55 -22.34 -21.97 10.92
CA ARG A 55 -22.19 -20.92 9.91
C ARG A 55 -21.49 -21.39 8.64
N LEU A 56 -20.64 -22.40 8.76
CA LEU A 56 -19.92 -23.00 7.64
C LEU A 56 -20.68 -24.15 6.99
N GLU A 57 -21.83 -24.55 7.55
CA GLU A 57 -22.60 -25.72 7.13
C GLU A 57 -21.79 -27.03 7.21
N LEU A 58 -20.92 -27.12 8.22
CA LEU A 58 -20.04 -28.27 8.47
C LEU A 58 -20.38 -28.92 9.80
N HIS A 59 -20.00 -30.19 9.95
CA HIS A 59 -20.11 -30.88 11.23
C HIS A 59 -19.04 -30.41 12.22
N VAL A 60 -19.40 -30.26 13.50
CA VAL A 60 -18.48 -29.78 14.56
C VAL A 60 -17.19 -30.61 14.67
N ASN A 61 -17.27 -31.94 14.47
CA ASN A 61 -16.11 -32.82 14.46
C ASN A 61 -15.15 -32.51 13.32
N THR A 62 -15.64 -32.01 12.18
CA THR A 62 -14.80 -31.61 11.05
C THR A 62 -13.97 -30.39 11.41
N ILE A 63 -14.57 -29.38 12.05
CA ILE A 63 -13.85 -28.22 12.60
C ILE A 63 -12.77 -28.69 13.59
N GLY A 64 -13.13 -29.61 14.50
CA GLY A 64 -12.18 -30.16 15.44
C GLY A 64 -11.01 -30.92 14.82
N LYS A 65 -11.20 -31.56 13.67
CA LYS A 65 -10.11 -32.20 12.90
C LYS A 65 -9.21 -31.16 12.24
N PHE A 66 -9.78 -30.10 11.66
CA PHE A 66 -9.03 -28.99 11.08
C PHE A 66 -8.19 -28.26 12.13
N GLU A 67 -8.76 -27.91 13.27
CA GLU A 67 -8.05 -27.22 14.36
C GLU A 67 -6.91 -28.04 14.99
N ARG A 68 -6.92 -29.36 14.85
CA ARG A 68 -5.85 -30.27 15.32
C ARG A 68 -4.85 -30.63 14.23
N GLY A 69 -5.03 -30.10 13.01
CA GLY A 69 -4.17 -30.43 11.89
C GLY A 69 -4.32 -31.86 11.36
N LEU A 70 -5.36 -32.59 11.75
CA LEU A 70 -5.60 -33.97 11.29
C LEU A 70 -6.07 -34.04 9.85
N THR A 71 -6.66 -32.98 9.34
CA THR A 71 -7.06 -32.82 7.94
C THR A 71 -6.91 -31.37 7.55
N VAL A 72 -6.61 -31.12 6.27
CA VAL A 72 -6.51 -29.77 5.70
C VAL A 72 -7.83 -29.45 5.00
N PRO A 73 -8.46 -28.29 5.28
CA PRO A 73 -9.65 -27.85 4.55
C PRO A 73 -9.31 -27.62 3.08
N ASP A 74 -10.29 -27.78 2.20
CA ASP A 74 -10.17 -27.35 0.82
C ASP A 74 -10.23 -25.80 0.69
N ALA A 75 -9.92 -25.30 -0.50
CA ALA A 75 -9.85 -23.86 -0.75
C ALA A 75 -11.20 -23.15 -0.52
N PHE A 76 -12.31 -23.79 -0.84
CA PHE A 76 -13.64 -23.22 -0.67
C PHE A 76 -13.99 -23.08 0.83
N VAL A 77 -13.70 -24.11 1.63
CA VAL A 77 -13.90 -24.11 3.07
C VAL A 77 -13.01 -23.05 3.74
N LEU A 78 -11.75 -22.87 3.29
CA LEU A 78 -10.85 -21.84 3.81
C LEU A 78 -11.36 -20.42 3.53
N LEU A 79 -11.92 -20.18 2.34
CA LEU A 79 -12.56 -18.91 2.01
C LEU A 79 -13.73 -18.62 2.93
N ARG A 80 -14.62 -19.59 3.14
CA ARG A 80 -15.79 -19.48 4.03
C ARG A 80 -15.37 -19.27 5.50
N MET A 81 -14.29 -19.93 5.93
CA MET A 81 -13.73 -19.72 7.27
C MET A 81 -13.21 -18.30 7.46
N ALA A 82 -12.53 -17.75 6.43
CA ALA A 82 -12.02 -16.39 6.45
C ALA A 82 -13.16 -15.37 6.54
N GLU A 83 -14.22 -15.54 5.76
CA GLU A 83 -15.42 -14.68 5.79
C GLU A 83 -16.11 -14.71 7.15
N VAL A 84 -16.40 -15.89 7.67
CA VAL A 84 -17.13 -16.07 8.94
C VAL A 84 -16.31 -15.62 10.14
N GLY A 85 -14.99 -15.85 10.10
CA GLY A 85 -14.07 -15.49 11.17
C GLY A 85 -13.53 -14.05 11.09
N GLY A 86 -13.80 -13.33 9.97
CA GLY A 86 -13.29 -11.97 9.75
C GLY A 86 -11.78 -11.90 9.60
N CYS A 87 -11.14 -12.97 9.13
CA CYS A 87 -9.70 -13.01 8.88
C CYS A 87 -9.40 -13.07 7.37
N GLN A 88 -8.16 -12.83 6.96
CA GLN A 88 -7.79 -12.96 5.55
C GLN A 88 -7.35 -14.38 5.21
N VAL A 89 -7.77 -14.87 4.05
CA VAL A 89 -7.46 -16.23 3.57
C VAL A 89 -5.95 -16.43 3.42
N GLN A 90 -5.23 -15.40 3.00
CA GLN A 90 -3.77 -15.43 2.89
C GLN A 90 -3.12 -15.71 4.25
N TRP A 91 -3.56 -15.01 5.30
CA TRP A 91 -3.07 -15.26 6.65
C TRP A 91 -3.39 -16.68 7.13
N LEU A 92 -4.57 -17.21 6.83
CA LEU A 92 -4.89 -18.62 7.13
C LEU A 92 -3.89 -19.55 6.47
N LEU A 93 -3.54 -19.32 5.21
CA LEU A 93 -2.65 -20.17 4.44
C LEU A 93 -1.18 -20.06 4.86
N THR A 94 -0.68 -18.82 5.03
CA THR A 94 0.77 -18.58 5.21
C THR A 94 1.15 -18.29 6.66
N GLY A 95 0.22 -17.81 7.47
CA GLY A 95 0.49 -17.28 8.81
C GLY A 95 1.14 -15.90 8.81
N GLU A 96 1.42 -15.39 7.63
CA GLU A 96 1.86 -14.01 7.49
C GLU A 96 0.63 -13.13 7.68
N GLU A 97 0.69 -12.21 8.65
CA GLU A 97 -0.26 -11.12 8.68
C GLU A 97 -0.25 -10.55 7.26
N PRO A 98 -1.44 -10.41 6.63
CA PRO A 98 -1.46 -9.70 5.37
C PRO A 98 -0.84 -8.36 5.69
N THR A 99 0.40 -8.21 5.34
CA THR A 99 0.91 -6.87 5.07
C THR A 99 -0.09 -6.36 4.06
N PRO A 100 -0.84 -5.30 4.34
CA PRO A 100 -1.66 -4.71 3.33
C PRO A 100 -0.69 -4.49 2.17
N SER A 101 -0.73 -5.39 1.21
CA SER A 101 0.06 -5.25 0.01
C SER A 101 -0.68 -4.25 -0.86
N VAL A 102 -0.76 -3.03 -0.36
CA VAL A 102 -0.74 -1.90 -1.25
C VAL A 102 0.59 -2.10 -1.97
N PRO A 103 0.56 -2.36 -3.28
CA PRO A 103 1.80 -2.53 -4.02
C PRO A 103 2.70 -1.36 -3.62
N LYS A 104 3.89 -1.61 -3.11
CA LYS A 104 4.88 -0.61 -2.70
C LYS A 104 5.21 0.40 -3.82
N ASN A 105 4.55 0.26 -4.95
CA ASN A 105 4.72 1.00 -6.20
C ASN A 105 3.38 1.29 -6.90
N ILE A 106 2.33 1.71 -6.20
CA ILE A 106 1.20 2.29 -6.93
C ILE A 106 1.69 3.61 -7.50
N ARG A 107 1.91 3.59 -8.82
CA ARG A 107 2.36 4.74 -9.59
C ARG A 107 1.24 5.25 -10.47
N ALA A 108 1.36 6.49 -10.89
CA ALA A 108 0.53 7.01 -11.96
C ALA A 108 0.75 6.20 -13.23
N VAL A 109 -0.33 5.89 -13.93
CA VAL A 109 -0.31 5.09 -15.16
C VAL A 109 -0.92 5.91 -16.29
N GLU A 110 -0.20 6.00 -17.41
CA GLU A 110 -0.72 6.64 -18.61
C GLU A 110 -1.51 5.65 -19.47
N VAL A 111 -2.75 6.02 -19.80
CA VAL A 111 -3.63 5.25 -20.68
C VAL A 111 -4.22 6.21 -21.71
N GLY A 112 -3.80 6.09 -22.95
CA GLY A 112 -4.20 7.00 -24.02
C GLY A 112 -3.77 8.44 -23.76
N SER A 113 -4.72 9.37 -23.70
CA SER A 113 -4.49 10.79 -23.41
C SER A 113 -4.60 11.15 -21.93
N TYR A 114 -4.75 10.16 -21.04
CA TYR A 114 -4.93 10.39 -19.60
C TYR A 114 -3.83 9.74 -18.78
N VAL A 115 -3.45 10.44 -17.72
CA VAL A 115 -2.62 9.92 -16.63
C VAL A 115 -3.50 9.67 -15.42
N PHE A 116 -3.61 8.43 -14.98
CA PHE A 116 -4.34 8.06 -13.77
C PHE A 116 -3.40 8.16 -12.57
N VAL A 117 -3.65 9.13 -11.71
CA VAL A 117 -2.82 9.43 -10.53
C VAL A 117 -3.47 8.83 -9.28
N PRO A 118 -2.71 8.07 -8.46
CA PRO A 118 -3.24 7.53 -7.21
C PRO A 118 -3.52 8.66 -6.20
N HIS A 119 -4.70 8.61 -5.60
CA HIS A 119 -5.15 9.52 -4.54
C HIS A 119 -5.07 8.78 -3.20
N PHE A 120 -4.20 9.23 -2.33
CA PHE A 120 -3.91 8.62 -1.05
C PHE A 120 -4.71 9.23 0.10
N ASP A 121 -5.16 8.38 1.04
CA ASP A 121 -5.75 8.83 2.29
C ASP A 121 -4.66 9.13 3.33
N VAL A 122 -4.40 10.42 3.52
CA VAL A 122 -3.39 10.90 4.46
C VAL A 122 -3.84 10.79 5.92
N GLN A 123 -5.16 10.77 6.20
CA GLN A 123 -5.67 10.68 7.57
C GLN A 123 -5.40 9.32 8.22
N LEU A 124 -5.47 8.25 7.44
CA LEU A 124 -5.18 6.90 7.94
C LEU A 124 -3.68 6.70 8.20
N SER A 125 -2.83 7.45 7.51
CA SER A 125 -1.37 7.38 7.68
C SER A 125 -0.87 8.11 8.93
N ALA A 126 -1.59 9.12 9.44
CA ALA A 126 -1.20 9.93 10.60
C ALA A 126 -1.50 9.26 11.95
N GLY A 127 -2.19 8.12 11.96
CA GLY A 127 -2.80 7.56 13.15
C GLY A 127 -1.94 6.68 14.05
N HIS A 128 -0.76 6.21 13.71
CA HIS A 128 0.10 5.38 14.58
C HIS A 128 1.54 5.32 14.08
N GLY A 129 2.30 6.41 14.16
CA GLY A 129 3.77 6.42 14.29
C GLY A 129 4.61 5.61 13.28
N VAL A 130 3.98 5.05 12.29
CA VAL A 130 4.64 4.28 11.25
C VAL A 130 4.06 4.74 9.92
N PHE A 131 4.81 5.51 9.16
CA PHE A 131 4.73 5.39 7.72
C PHE A 131 5.20 3.97 7.35
N ALA A 132 4.54 3.01 7.96
CA ALA A 132 4.63 1.65 7.55
C ALA A 132 3.81 1.56 6.26
N ASP A 133 4.47 1.55 5.14
CA ASP A 133 4.17 0.77 3.95
C ASP A 133 2.69 0.67 3.45
N VAL A 134 1.75 1.42 4.03
CA VAL A 134 0.31 1.33 3.72
C VAL A 134 -0.25 2.71 3.39
N GLU A 135 0.15 3.23 2.25
CA GLU A 135 -0.57 4.31 1.61
C GLU A 135 -1.89 3.72 1.05
N THR A 136 -3.00 3.90 1.75
CA THR A 136 -4.30 3.45 1.24
C THR A 136 -4.71 4.33 0.07
N VAL A 137 -4.81 3.74 -1.12
CA VAL A 137 -5.31 4.44 -2.31
C VAL A 137 -6.81 4.50 -2.26
N LEU A 138 -7.35 5.70 -2.15
CA LEU A 138 -8.79 5.96 -2.19
C LEU A 138 -9.37 5.80 -3.59
N ALA A 139 -8.63 6.26 -4.59
CA ALA A 139 -9.06 6.25 -5.98
C ALA A 139 -7.89 6.49 -6.93
N MET A 140 -8.07 6.16 -8.21
CA MET A 140 -7.23 6.62 -9.30
C MET A 140 -7.94 7.80 -9.99
N ARG A 141 -7.31 8.97 -10.03
CA ARG A 141 -7.89 10.20 -10.62
C ARG A 141 -7.28 10.48 -11.98
N PRO A 142 -8.09 10.61 -13.04
CA PRO A 142 -7.58 10.92 -14.37
C PRO A 142 -7.22 12.41 -14.50
N PHE A 143 -6.07 12.68 -15.10
CA PHE A 143 -5.62 13.97 -15.55
C PHE A 143 -5.30 13.92 -17.05
N ASP A 144 -5.53 14.99 -17.78
CA ASP A 144 -5.07 15.07 -19.16
C ASP A 144 -3.54 15.03 -19.22
N ALA A 145 -2.99 14.17 -20.07
CA ALA A 145 -1.54 13.98 -20.17
C ALA A 145 -0.80 15.23 -20.68
N LYS A 146 -1.47 16.07 -21.50
CA LYS A 146 -0.91 17.34 -21.95
C LYS A 146 -0.86 18.35 -20.82
N PHE A 147 -1.90 18.41 -19.98
CA PHE A 147 -1.88 19.24 -18.77
C PHE A 147 -0.69 18.91 -17.88
N ILE A 148 -0.46 17.63 -17.58
CA ILE A 148 0.68 17.19 -16.75
C ILE A 148 2.00 17.60 -17.39
N ARG A 149 2.20 17.33 -18.67
CA ARG A 149 3.50 17.53 -19.34
C ARG A 149 3.75 18.96 -19.77
N GLN A 150 2.76 19.62 -20.36
CA GLN A 150 2.92 20.91 -21.00
C GLN A 150 2.68 22.07 -20.06
N GLU A 151 1.64 21.98 -19.24
CA GLU A 151 1.28 23.08 -18.33
C GLU A 151 2.02 22.98 -17.00
N LEU A 152 2.08 21.78 -16.40
CA LEU A 152 2.80 21.59 -15.14
C LEU A 152 4.30 21.30 -15.33
N GLY A 153 4.72 20.89 -16.53
CA GLY A 153 6.12 20.59 -16.87
C GLY A 153 6.70 19.43 -16.07
N ILE A 154 5.89 18.41 -15.73
CA ILE A 154 6.29 17.27 -14.91
C ILE A 154 6.08 15.95 -15.65
N SER A 155 6.89 14.95 -15.30
CA SER A 155 6.69 13.58 -15.76
C SER A 155 5.62 12.90 -14.92
N HIS A 156 4.90 11.95 -15.52
CA HIS A 156 3.82 11.22 -14.85
C HIS A 156 4.29 10.10 -13.90
N ASP A 157 5.57 9.70 -13.96
CA ASP A 157 6.01 8.42 -13.38
C ASP A 157 5.88 8.33 -11.86
N ASP A 158 5.86 9.45 -11.16
CA ASP A 158 5.89 9.45 -9.69
C ASP A 158 4.99 10.53 -9.09
N LEU A 159 3.77 10.62 -9.61
CA LEU A 159 2.75 11.54 -9.14
C LEU A 159 1.87 10.90 -8.07
N ALA A 160 1.43 11.71 -7.12
CA ALA A 160 0.47 11.33 -6.09
C ALA A 160 -0.52 12.47 -5.85
N LEU A 161 -1.76 12.13 -5.52
CA LEU A 161 -2.73 13.07 -4.97
C LEU A 161 -2.87 12.84 -3.47
N VAL A 162 -2.96 13.93 -2.72
CA VAL A 162 -3.27 13.91 -1.30
C VAL A 162 -4.33 14.95 -0.97
N SER A 163 -5.22 14.62 -0.04
CA SER A 163 -6.19 15.56 0.49
C SER A 163 -5.56 16.44 1.56
N VAL A 164 -5.88 17.72 1.55
CA VAL A 164 -5.43 18.66 2.57
C VAL A 164 -6.25 18.49 3.84
N VAL A 165 -5.57 18.45 4.99
CA VAL A 165 -6.19 18.35 6.30
C VAL A 165 -5.68 19.49 7.19
N GLY A 166 -6.59 20.13 7.91
CA GLY A 166 -6.26 21.26 8.78
C GLY A 166 -6.17 22.58 8.04
N ASN A 167 -5.71 23.62 8.73
CA ASN A 167 -5.71 25.01 8.27
C ASN A 167 -4.33 25.66 8.23
N SER A 168 -3.27 24.88 8.44
CA SER A 168 -1.90 25.42 8.54
C SER A 168 -1.40 26.04 7.23
N MET A 169 -2.01 25.69 6.09
CA MET A 169 -1.65 26.24 4.78
C MET A 169 -2.67 27.25 4.24
N GLU A 170 -3.63 27.68 5.05
CA GLU A 170 -4.51 28.79 4.69
C GLU A 170 -3.73 30.12 4.57
N PRO A 171 -4.07 30.98 3.59
CA PRO A 171 -5.20 30.88 2.65
C PRO A 171 -4.93 30.07 1.37
N TYR A 172 -3.73 29.56 1.14
CA TYR A 172 -3.35 28.91 -0.11
C TYR A 172 -4.04 27.55 -0.32
N LEU A 173 -4.13 26.76 0.75
CA LEU A 173 -4.76 25.45 0.75
C LEU A 173 -5.65 25.31 1.99
N ARG A 174 -6.87 24.86 1.79
CA ARG A 174 -7.85 24.65 2.85
C ARG A 174 -8.11 23.17 3.07
N SER A 175 -8.68 22.83 4.22
CA SER A 175 -9.14 21.47 4.47
C SER A 175 -10.12 21.01 3.40
N ARG A 176 -9.95 19.78 2.89
CA ARG A 176 -10.65 19.14 1.76
C ARG A 176 -10.15 19.53 0.36
N ASP A 177 -9.27 20.49 0.24
CA ASP A 177 -8.58 20.69 -1.04
C ASP A 177 -7.75 19.45 -1.38
N THR A 178 -7.46 19.29 -2.68
CA THR A 178 -6.63 18.19 -3.16
C THR A 178 -5.36 18.74 -3.78
N THR A 179 -4.22 18.15 -3.49
CA THR A 179 -2.94 18.58 -4.06
C THR A 179 -2.29 17.45 -4.87
N LEU A 180 -1.68 17.83 -6.00
CA LEU A 180 -0.87 16.96 -6.84
C LEU A 180 0.60 17.13 -6.45
N LEU A 181 1.22 16.04 -6.05
CA LEU A 181 2.62 15.96 -5.65
C LEU A 181 3.46 15.34 -6.75
N ASP A 182 4.63 15.94 -7.02
CA ASP A 182 5.73 15.33 -7.75
C ASP A 182 6.68 14.72 -6.72
N ARG A 183 6.66 13.40 -6.56
CA ARG A 183 7.45 12.66 -5.56
C ARG A 183 8.92 12.54 -5.92
N ARG A 184 9.30 12.82 -7.16
CA ARG A 184 10.71 12.88 -7.57
C ARG A 184 11.37 14.19 -7.18
N ALA A 185 10.57 15.25 -7.01
CA ALA A 185 11.05 16.56 -6.54
C ALA A 185 11.19 16.57 -5.01
N ASN A 186 11.97 15.65 -4.47
CA ASN A 186 12.28 15.55 -3.05
C ASN A 186 13.53 16.40 -2.66
N ASP A 187 14.23 16.95 -3.64
CA ASP A 187 15.27 17.95 -3.36
C ASP A 187 14.65 19.33 -3.20
N VAL A 188 14.91 19.95 -2.05
CA VAL A 188 14.46 21.32 -1.70
C VAL A 188 15.34 22.36 -2.42
N GLY A 189 15.61 22.17 -3.71
CA GLY A 189 16.38 23.11 -4.54
C GLY A 189 15.59 24.36 -4.93
N ALA A 190 14.26 24.30 -4.90
CA ALA A 190 13.38 25.41 -5.21
C ALA A 190 12.36 25.61 -4.09
N GLU A 191 12.17 26.86 -3.70
CA GLU A 191 11.13 27.23 -2.73
C GLU A 191 9.74 26.81 -3.19
N GLY A 192 8.89 26.40 -2.27
CA GLY A 192 7.52 26.01 -2.57
C GLY A 192 6.89 25.18 -1.47
N ILE A 193 5.67 24.75 -1.74
CA ILE A 193 4.94 23.87 -0.84
C ILE A 193 5.42 22.43 -1.08
N HIS A 194 5.81 21.77 0.00
CA HIS A 194 6.26 20.37 -0.04
C HIS A 194 5.41 19.53 0.92
N ALA A 195 5.21 18.28 0.54
CA ALA A 195 4.79 17.26 1.48
C ALA A 195 6.01 16.80 2.26
N ILE A 196 5.94 16.89 3.57
CA ILE A 196 6.99 16.46 4.49
C ILE A 196 6.45 15.43 5.47
N ARG A 197 7.32 14.56 5.95
CA ARG A 197 7.09 13.72 7.12
C ARG A 197 7.90 14.28 8.28
N LEU A 198 7.28 14.40 9.43
CA LEU A 198 7.92 14.81 10.69
C LEU A 198 7.27 14.02 11.82
N ASP A 199 8.09 13.30 12.59
CA ASP A 199 7.65 12.47 13.72
C ASP A 199 6.48 11.53 13.34
N GLY A 200 6.55 10.92 12.15
CA GLY A 200 5.52 10.04 11.58
C GLY A 200 4.30 10.75 11.00
N ALA A 201 4.14 12.07 11.16
CA ALA A 201 3.02 12.81 10.61
C ALA A 201 3.33 13.40 9.24
N LEU A 202 2.39 13.27 8.28
CA LEU A 202 2.48 13.92 6.98
C LEU A 202 1.89 15.34 7.06
N MET A 203 2.63 16.32 6.54
CA MET A 203 2.24 17.73 6.53
C MET A 203 2.56 18.38 5.19
N LEU A 204 1.76 19.38 4.81
CA LEU A 204 2.10 20.31 3.73
C LEU A 204 2.69 21.58 4.37
N LYS A 205 3.88 21.99 3.93
CA LYS A 205 4.60 23.14 4.45
C LYS A 205 5.39 23.85 3.36
N PHE A 206 5.67 25.12 3.55
CA PHE A 206 6.75 25.76 2.82
C PHE A 206 8.09 25.24 3.35
N VAL A 207 8.96 24.82 2.43
CA VAL A 207 10.32 24.39 2.80
C VAL A 207 11.31 25.21 2.00
N GLN A 208 12.25 25.79 2.72
CA GLN A 208 13.31 26.63 2.17
C GLN A 208 14.66 26.11 2.66
N ARG A 209 15.62 25.99 1.76
CA ARG A 209 17.00 25.66 2.13
C ARG A 209 17.75 26.91 2.53
N LEU A 210 18.31 26.89 3.72
CA LEU A 210 19.19 27.93 4.26
C LEU A 210 20.67 27.49 4.15
N PRO A 211 21.62 28.44 4.27
CA PRO A 211 23.05 28.11 4.38
C PRO A 211 23.32 27.15 5.54
N GLY A 212 24.36 26.30 5.41
CA GLY A 212 24.72 25.34 6.46
C GLY A 212 23.91 24.05 6.46
N LYS A 213 23.22 23.70 5.36
CA LYS A 213 22.36 22.51 5.24
C LYS A 213 21.19 22.52 6.21
N VAL A 214 20.67 23.68 6.53
CA VAL A 214 19.49 23.87 7.36
C VAL A 214 18.26 23.99 6.45
N LEU A 215 17.16 23.32 6.83
CA LEU A 215 15.87 23.48 6.18
C LEU A 215 14.95 24.29 7.10
N ARG A 216 14.47 25.42 6.60
CA ARG A 216 13.42 26.18 7.28
C ARG A 216 12.06 25.69 6.80
N VAL A 217 11.23 25.29 7.75
CA VAL A 217 9.87 24.79 7.53
C VAL A 217 8.89 25.80 8.09
N SER A 218 7.95 26.26 7.27
CA SER A 218 6.95 27.24 7.69
C SER A 218 5.57 26.94 7.14
N SER A 219 4.56 27.43 7.83
CA SER A 219 3.15 27.37 7.43
C SER A 219 2.76 28.65 6.68
N ALA A 220 1.70 28.59 5.90
CA ALA A 220 1.11 29.79 5.33
C ALA A 220 0.32 30.57 6.38
N ASN A 221 -0.36 29.86 7.27
CA ASN A 221 -1.06 30.43 8.40
C ASN A 221 -0.05 30.86 9.49
N GLN A 222 -0.08 32.14 9.82
CA GLN A 222 0.87 32.77 10.80
C GLN A 222 0.66 32.30 12.24
N ASP A 223 -0.45 31.66 12.56
CA ASP A 223 -0.70 31.05 13.87
C ASP A 223 0.26 29.89 14.17
N TYR A 224 0.92 29.36 13.14
CA TYR A 224 1.89 28.26 13.24
C TYR A 224 3.31 28.79 13.13
N ALA A 225 4.06 28.70 14.21
CA ALA A 225 5.45 29.14 14.24
C ALA A 225 6.33 28.32 13.26
N PRO A 226 7.25 28.97 12.54
CA PRO A 226 8.23 28.26 11.72
C PRO A 226 9.25 27.55 12.62
N PHE A 227 9.87 26.49 12.08
CA PHE A 227 10.96 25.80 12.72
C PHE A 227 12.06 25.45 11.71
N GLU A 228 13.22 25.08 12.20
CA GLU A 228 14.35 24.69 11.39
C GLU A 228 14.72 23.23 11.66
N VAL A 229 15.20 22.53 10.65
CA VAL A 229 15.66 21.15 10.71
C VAL A 229 17.09 21.11 10.19
N THR A 230 18.00 20.55 10.99
CA THR A 230 19.40 20.34 10.61
C THR A 230 19.61 18.88 10.15
N GLY A 231 20.69 18.59 9.43
CA GLY A 231 20.96 17.25 8.94
C GLY A 231 21.12 16.17 10.01
N THR A 232 21.43 16.55 11.27
CA THR A 232 21.43 15.64 12.43
C THR A 232 20.02 15.38 12.94
N GLU A 233 19.16 16.39 12.94
CA GLU A 233 17.76 16.30 13.38
C GLU A 233 16.87 15.59 12.35
N GLU A 234 17.26 15.55 11.07
CA GLU A 234 16.53 14.77 10.03
C GLU A 234 16.40 13.30 10.43
N THR A 235 17.43 12.72 11.02
CA THR A 235 17.42 11.33 11.46
C THR A 235 16.71 11.14 12.80
N GLU A 236 16.90 12.06 13.74
CA GLU A 236 16.32 11.96 15.09
C GLU A 236 14.80 12.19 15.10
N ARG A 237 14.30 13.05 14.22
CA ARG A 237 12.88 13.43 14.15
C ARG A 237 12.11 12.73 13.03
N ASP A 238 12.66 11.69 12.41
CA ASP A 238 12.02 11.06 11.25
C ASP A 238 11.55 12.11 10.20
N PHE A 239 12.40 13.10 9.92
CA PHE A 239 12.09 14.13 8.94
C PHE A 239 12.44 13.65 7.53
N ALA A 240 11.48 13.78 6.61
CA ALA A 240 11.72 13.52 5.19
C ALA A 240 10.87 14.44 4.31
N VAL A 241 11.46 14.90 3.20
CA VAL A 241 10.73 15.58 2.13
C VAL A 241 10.22 14.51 1.15
N LEU A 242 8.91 14.39 1.02
CA LEU A 242 8.25 13.32 0.27
C LEU A 242 7.92 13.73 -1.17
N GLY A 243 7.87 15.02 -1.45
CA GLY A 243 7.61 15.53 -2.79
C GLY A 243 7.19 17.00 -2.76
N ARG A 244 7.10 17.61 -3.95
CA ARG A 244 6.71 19.00 -4.13
C ARG A 244 5.29 19.10 -4.65
N VAL A 245 4.50 20.02 -4.11
CA VAL A 245 3.18 20.36 -4.64
C VAL A 245 3.33 21.10 -5.96
N ARG A 246 2.68 20.58 -7.01
CA ARG A 246 2.73 21.14 -8.35
C ARG A 246 1.39 21.75 -8.79
N TRP A 247 0.32 21.31 -8.17
CA TRP A 247 -1.02 21.80 -8.45
C TRP A 247 -1.94 21.59 -7.23
N GLY A 248 -2.97 22.43 -7.12
CA GLY A 248 -4.01 22.31 -6.10
C GLY A 248 -5.39 22.52 -6.69
N GLY A 249 -6.31 21.62 -6.33
CA GLY A 249 -7.74 21.74 -6.63
C GLY A 249 -8.50 22.23 -5.40
N VAL A 250 -9.22 23.33 -5.54
CA VAL A 250 -9.99 23.96 -4.46
C VAL A 250 -11.41 23.40 -4.45
N THR A 251 -11.89 23.04 -3.27
CA THR A 251 -13.27 22.60 -3.04
C THR A 251 -14.09 23.76 -2.46
N PHE A 252 -15.15 24.15 -3.15
CA PHE A 252 -16.11 25.14 -2.65
C PHE A 252 -17.25 24.42 -1.92
N ASN A 253 -17.58 24.88 -0.72
CA ASN A 253 -18.71 24.39 0.08
C ASN A 253 -19.87 25.39 0.01
#